data_4640edf0e16bc74add2c2e6016654fe3
#
_entry.id   4640edf0e16bc74add2c2e6016654fe3
#
_cell.length_a   1.000
_cell.length_b   1.000
_cell.length_c   1.000
_cell.angle_alpha   90.00
_cell.angle_beta   90.00
_cell.angle_gamma   90.00
#
_symmetry.space_group_name_H-M   'P 1'
#
loop_
_entity.id
_entity.type
_entity.pdbx_description
1 polymer ?
#
loop_
_entity_poly.entity_id
_entity_poly.type
_entity_poly.pdbx_seq_one_letter_code
_entity_poly.pdbx_strand_id
1 'polypeptide(L)'
;MKKILIFVCVLAVFLSCLAPMAYAQDYSSYVDLNCNIDYMISLDNDSVVISKNADKRAAPASITKITTALVVLQNCPDLNAVVTVSENAIASLAGTGSSVAGLKAGEQMSVLNMLYCLLVPSGNDAAATLAEYVAGNQEKFVEMMNQCVAA
;
A
#
# COMPACT_ATOMS: atom_id res chain seq x y z
N MET A 1 14.51 12.16 55.87
CA MET A 1 15.33 12.06 54.65
C MET A 1 14.81 11.00 53.66
N LYS A 2 14.65 9.71 54.03
CA LYS A 2 14.17 8.65 53.11
C LYS A 2 12.82 8.95 52.44
N LYS A 3 11.82 9.52 53.20
CA LYS A 3 10.49 9.83 52.61
C LYS A 3 10.54 10.96 51.58
N ILE A 4 11.43 11.95 51.76
CA ILE A 4 11.62 13.06 50.82
C ILE A 4 12.29 12.53 49.55
N LEU A 5 13.28 11.64 49.69
CA LEU A 5 13.95 11.01 48.53
C LEU A 5 12.97 10.20 47.70
N ILE A 6 12.11 9.40 48.33
CA ILE A 6 11.07 8.61 47.63
C ILE A 6 10.10 9.55 46.89
N PHE A 7 9.67 10.63 47.51
CA PHE A 7 8.77 11.61 46.88
C PHE A 7 9.42 12.28 45.67
N VAL A 8 10.70 12.66 45.77
CA VAL A 8 11.45 13.25 44.63
C VAL A 8 11.62 12.24 43.48
N CYS A 9 11.92 10.97 43.79
CA CYS A 9 12.02 9.92 42.76
C CYS A 9 10.69 9.66 42.08
N VAL A 10 9.58 9.59 42.82
CA VAL A 10 8.24 9.40 42.23
C VAL A 10 7.84 10.60 41.36
N LEU A 11 8.14 11.82 41.82
CA LEU A 11 7.88 13.04 41.05
C LEU A 11 8.72 13.09 39.78
N ALA A 12 9.99 12.67 39.82
CA ALA A 12 10.86 12.61 38.66
C ALA A 12 10.37 11.58 37.63
N VAL A 13 9.88 10.41 38.07
CA VAL A 13 9.25 9.40 37.18
C VAL A 13 7.95 9.94 36.60
N PHE A 14 7.13 10.66 37.38
CA PHE A 14 5.91 11.28 36.88
C PHE A 14 6.18 12.37 35.83
N LEU A 15 7.22 13.21 36.05
CA LEU A 15 7.63 14.23 35.08
C LEU A 15 8.23 13.61 33.79
N SER A 16 8.91 12.47 33.88
CA SER A 16 9.45 11.78 32.70
C SER A 16 8.35 11.11 31.83
N CYS A 17 7.18 10.82 32.43
CA CYS A 17 6.01 10.35 31.70
C CYS A 17 5.24 11.46 30.95
N LEU A 18 5.56 12.73 31.23
CA LEU A 18 5.13 13.89 30.44
C LEU A 18 6.10 14.12 29.28
N ALA A 19 6.43 13.06 28.54
CA ALA A 19 7.09 13.23 27.25
C ALA A 19 6.23 14.19 26.42
N PRO A 20 6.80 15.26 25.82
CA PRO A 20 6.04 16.09 24.92
C PRO A 20 5.47 15.17 23.84
N MET A 21 4.15 15.09 23.76
CA MET A 21 3.51 14.52 22.58
C MET A 21 4.09 15.33 21.41
N ALA A 22 4.89 14.68 20.58
CA ALA A 22 5.32 15.28 19.34
C ALA A 22 4.04 15.59 18.57
N TYR A 23 3.61 16.83 18.60
CA TYR A 23 2.52 17.29 17.74
C TYR A 23 3.07 17.17 16.32
N ALA A 24 2.49 16.27 15.57
CA ALA A 24 2.70 16.24 14.14
C ALA A 24 2.31 17.62 13.61
N GLN A 25 3.28 18.35 13.08
CA GLN A 25 3.02 19.67 12.53
C GLN A 25 2.35 19.45 11.18
N ASP A 26 1.05 19.69 11.10
CA ASP A 26 0.27 19.62 9.87
C ASP A 26 0.66 20.80 8.97
N TYR A 27 1.33 20.48 7.87
CA TYR A 27 1.76 21.45 6.86
C TYR A 27 0.71 21.66 5.75
N SER A 28 -0.46 21.07 5.84
CA SER A 28 -1.52 21.17 4.82
C SER A 28 -1.95 22.62 4.53
N SER A 29 -1.79 23.52 5.51
CA SER A 29 -2.06 24.95 5.33
C SER A 29 -1.01 25.73 4.54
N TYR A 30 0.19 25.15 4.35
CA TYR A 30 1.31 25.79 3.63
C TYR A 30 1.42 25.31 2.18
N VAL A 31 0.72 24.23 1.83
CA VAL A 31 0.80 23.62 0.50
C VAL A 31 -0.62 23.51 -0.07
N ASP A 32 -0.89 24.31 -1.11
CA ASP A 32 -2.15 24.17 -1.86
C ASP A 32 -2.04 23.01 -2.85
N LEU A 33 -2.50 21.84 -2.41
CA LEU A 33 -2.52 20.63 -3.23
C LEU A 33 -3.84 20.54 -4.00
N ASN A 34 -3.74 20.51 -5.32
CA ASN A 34 -4.90 20.32 -6.20
C ASN A 34 -5.38 18.87 -6.21
N CYS A 35 -5.68 18.35 -5.02
CA CYS A 35 -6.25 17.02 -4.80
C CYS A 35 -7.31 17.08 -3.71
N ASN A 36 -8.25 16.13 -3.75
CA ASN A 36 -9.34 16.06 -2.76
C ASN A 36 -8.94 15.30 -1.49
N ILE A 37 -7.97 14.43 -1.58
CA ILE A 37 -7.45 13.58 -0.50
C ILE A 37 -5.94 13.58 -0.62
N ASP A 38 -5.26 13.82 0.50
CA ASP A 38 -3.81 13.73 0.59
C ASP A 38 -3.38 13.25 1.97
N TYR A 39 -2.35 12.40 1.98
CA TYR A 39 -1.75 11.90 3.19
C TYR A 39 -0.26 11.70 2.98
N MET A 40 0.53 12.41 3.76
CA MET A 40 1.99 12.34 3.70
C MET A 40 2.55 12.11 5.09
N ILE A 41 3.46 11.16 5.20
CA ILE A 41 4.20 10.87 6.44
C ILE A 41 5.70 11.01 6.20
N SER A 42 6.43 11.40 7.23
CA SER A 42 7.88 11.31 7.26
C SER A 42 8.30 9.90 7.62
N LEU A 43 9.16 9.27 6.81
CA LEU A 43 9.70 7.93 7.10
C LEU A 43 10.78 7.94 8.19
N ASP A 44 11.30 9.12 8.58
CA ASP A 44 12.35 9.21 9.59
C ASP A 44 11.80 9.06 11.02
N ASN A 45 10.54 9.44 11.24
CA ASN A 45 9.94 9.51 12.57
C ASN A 45 8.43 9.22 12.60
N ASP A 46 7.88 8.71 11.50
CA ASP A 46 6.45 8.40 11.32
C ASP A 46 5.50 9.57 11.59
N SER A 47 6.01 10.82 11.55
CA SER A 47 5.15 11.98 11.75
C SER A 47 4.31 12.29 10.52
N VAL A 48 3.06 12.65 10.74
CA VAL A 48 2.16 13.11 9.68
C VAL A 48 2.57 14.53 9.27
N VAL A 49 2.90 14.70 7.99
CA VAL A 49 3.28 15.98 7.40
C VAL A 49 2.07 16.66 6.79
N ILE A 50 1.22 15.91 6.07
CA ILE A 50 -0.02 16.41 5.45
C ILE A 50 -1.12 15.38 5.72
N SER A 51 -2.31 15.88 6.10
CA SER A 51 -3.51 15.07 6.30
C SER A 51 -4.74 15.81 5.83
N LYS A 52 -5.07 15.68 4.54
CA LYS A 52 -6.24 16.30 3.92
C LYS A 52 -7.28 15.22 3.63
N ASN A 53 -8.38 15.20 4.35
CA ASN A 53 -9.45 14.21 4.19
C ASN A 53 -8.93 12.75 4.19
N ALA A 54 -7.92 12.44 4.99
CA ALA A 54 -7.21 11.15 4.98
C ALA A 54 -8.14 9.95 5.26
N ASP A 55 -9.15 10.15 6.12
CA ASP A 55 -10.13 9.10 6.47
C ASP A 55 -11.31 9.02 5.50
N LYS A 56 -11.34 9.86 4.45
CA LYS A 56 -12.42 9.84 3.48
C LYS A 56 -12.32 8.63 2.58
N ARG A 57 -13.37 7.82 2.54
CA ARG A 57 -13.45 6.69 1.62
C ARG A 57 -13.49 7.17 0.16
N ALA A 58 -12.57 6.69 -0.65
CA ALA A 58 -12.46 6.99 -2.07
C ALA A 58 -11.90 5.80 -2.84
N ALA A 59 -12.06 5.83 -4.18
CA ALA A 59 -11.40 4.88 -5.05
C ALA A 59 -9.94 5.34 -5.27
N PRO A 60 -8.94 4.56 -4.87
CA PRO A 60 -7.53 4.97 -4.96
C PRO A 60 -6.99 4.84 -6.39
N ALA A 61 -7.78 4.37 -7.34
CA ALA A 61 -7.37 4.13 -8.72
C ALA A 61 -6.09 3.28 -8.79
N SER A 62 -5.12 3.66 -9.62
CA SER A 62 -3.89 2.87 -9.82
C SER A 62 -2.94 2.83 -8.62
N ILE A 63 -3.16 3.62 -7.57
CA ILE A 63 -2.42 3.47 -6.30
C ILE A 63 -2.62 2.05 -5.72
N THR A 64 -3.75 1.42 -5.98
CA THR A 64 -4.03 0.00 -5.65
C THR A 64 -2.93 -0.96 -6.11
N LYS A 65 -2.21 -0.65 -7.20
CA LYS A 65 -1.16 -1.50 -7.74
C LYS A 65 0.08 -1.61 -6.83
N ILE A 66 0.27 -0.66 -5.93
CA ILE A 66 1.31 -0.74 -4.89
C ILE A 66 0.99 -1.91 -3.95
N THR A 67 -0.25 -2.00 -3.47
CA THR A 67 -0.68 -3.13 -2.62
C THR A 67 -0.67 -4.44 -3.41
N THR A 68 -1.08 -4.42 -4.68
CA THR A 68 -0.98 -5.60 -5.56
C THR A 68 0.45 -6.11 -5.65
N ALA A 69 1.41 -5.22 -5.93
CA ALA A 69 2.83 -5.59 -6.01
C ALA A 69 3.36 -6.11 -4.68
N LEU A 70 2.99 -5.48 -3.56
CA LEU A 70 3.41 -5.90 -2.22
C LEU A 70 2.92 -7.33 -1.91
N VAL A 71 1.64 -7.62 -2.14
CA VAL A 71 1.08 -8.97 -1.93
C VAL A 71 1.77 -10.01 -2.81
N VAL A 72 2.04 -9.68 -4.08
CA VAL A 72 2.79 -10.58 -4.98
C VAL A 72 4.18 -10.86 -4.42
N LEU A 73 4.94 -9.83 -4.03
CA LEU A 73 6.29 -9.97 -3.48
C LEU A 73 6.33 -10.78 -2.18
N GLN A 74 5.31 -10.66 -1.34
CA GLN A 74 5.20 -11.43 -0.10
C GLN A 74 4.88 -12.92 -0.33
N ASN A 75 4.23 -13.27 -1.46
CA ASN A 75 3.73 -14.62 -1.72
C ASN A 75 4.46 -15.34 -2.86
N CYS A 76 5.34 -14.66 -3.59
CA CYS A 76 6.14 -15.24 -4.68
C CYS A 76 7.63 -15.14 -4.35
N PRO A 77 8.22 -16.15 -3.70
CA PRO A 77 9.63 -16.11 -3.31
C PRO A 77 10.58 -16.21 -4.54
N ASP A 78 10.11 -16.77 -5.65
CA ASP A 78 10.86 -16.84 -6.91
C ASP A 78 10.25 -15.89 -7.96
N LEU A 79 10.87 -14.75 -8.12
CA LEU A 79 10.45 -13.76 -9.12
C LEU A 79 10.79 -14.17 -10.57
N ASN A 80 11.59 -15.23 -10.78
CA ASN A 80 11.87 -15.79 -12.10
C ASN A 80 10.86 -16.87 -12.51
N ALA A 81 9.98 -17.29 -11.58
CA ALA A 81 8.89 -18.21 -11.90
C ALA A 81 8.07 -17.70 -13.09
N VAL A 82 7.73 -18.61 -14.00
CA VAL A 82 6.99 -18.27 -15.22
C VAL A 82 5.49 -18.22 -14.94
N VAL A 83 4.87 -17.14 -15.31
CA VAL A 83 3.42 -16.92 -15.25
C VAL A 83 2.85 -16.92 -16.66
N THR A 84 1.71 -17.58 -16.86
CA THR A 84 0.97 -17.58 -18.11
C THR A 84 -0.25 -16.67 -17.97
N VAL A 85 -0.43 -15.77 -18.92
CA VAL A 85 -1.61 -14.89 -18.99
C VAL A 85 -2.84 -15.75 -19.37
N SER A 86 -3.87 -15.72 -18.53
CA SER A 86 -5.10 -16.48 -18.79
C SER A 86 -6.05 -15.72 -19.72
N GLU A 87 -6.93 -16.45 -20.41
CA GLU A 87 -8.04 -15.84 -21.16
C GLU A 87 -8.97 -15.05 -20.24
N ASN A 88 -9.19 -15.53 -19.01
CA ASN A 88 -10.07 -14.90 -18.04
C ASN A 88 -9.51 -13.55 -17.58
N ALA A 89 -8.19 -13.45 -17.33
CA ALA A 89 -7.55 -12.19 -16.97
C ALA A 89 -7.76 -11.11 -18.04
N ILE A 90 -7.66 -11.48 -19.32
CA ILE A 90 -7.89 -10.56 -20.44
C ILE A 90 -9.39 -10.24 -20.60
N ALA A 91 -10.25 -11.28 -20.56
CA ALA A 91 -11.69 -11.11 -20.74
C ALA A 91 -12.33 -10.23 -19.63
N SER A 92 -11.83 -10.30 -18.43
CA SER A 92 -12.32 -9.50 -17.29
C SER A 92 -12.20 -7.99 -17.51
N LEU A 93 -11.34 -7.56 -18.44
CA LEU A 93 -11.07 -6.15 -18.73
C LEU A 93 -11.80 -5.64 -19.96
N ALA A 94 -12.50 -6.52 -20.69
CA ALA A 94 -13.21 -6.15 -21.92
C ALA A 94 -14.23 -5.04 -21.65
N GLY A 95 -14.14 -3.93 -22.40
CA GLY A 95 -15.06 -2.80 -22.30
C GLY A 95 -14.86 -1.89 -21.07
N THR A 96 -13.90 -2.17 -20.20
CA THR A 96 -13.68 -1.36 -18.98
C THR A 96 -12.98 -0.02 -19.23
N GLY A 97 -12.30 0.15 -20.37
CA GLY A 97 -11.44 1.31 -20.65
C GLY A 97 -10.21 1.41 -19.74
N SER A 98 -9.88 0.35 -19.01
CA SER A 98 -8.75 0.31 -18.07
C SER A 98 -7.40 0.36 -18.81
N SER A 99 -6.37 0.91 -18.13
CA SER A 99 -4.99 0.83 -18.61
C SER A 99 -4.53 -0.63 -18.68
N VAL A 100 -3.89 -1.02 -19.77
CA VAL A 100 -3.34 -2.36 -19.97
C VAL A 100 -1.89 -2.29 -20.46
N ALA A 101 -1.10 -3.31 -20.18
CA ALA A 101 0.24 -3.48 -20.74
C ALA A 101 0.19 -4.03 -22.19
N GLY A 102 -0.97 -4.50 -22.62
CA GLY A 102 -1.18 -5.10 -23.95
C GLY A 102 -0.85 -6.58 -24.01
N LEU A 103 -0.96 -7.28 -22.87
CA LEU A 103 -0.73 -8.71 -22.77
C LEU A 103 -1.81 -9.51 -23.53
N LYS A 104 -1.40 -10.66 -24.04
CA LYS A 104 -2.30 -11.59 -24.75
C LYS A 104 -2.43 -12.89 -23.99
N ALA A 105 -3.60 -13.50 -24.05
CA ALA A 105 -3.81 -14.83 -23.49
C ALA A 105 -2.78 -15.83 -24.06
N GLY A 106 -2.22 -16.65 -23.18
CA GLY A 106 -1.15 -17.60 -23.50
C GLY A 106 0.26 -17.02 -23.47
N GLU A 107 0.45 -15.71 -23.37
CA GLU A 107 1.80 -15.14 -23.16
C GLU A 107 2.40 -15.62 -21.84
N GLN A 108 3.72 -15.84 -21.87
CA GLN A 108 4.48 -16.33 -20.72
C GLN A 108 5.62 -15.38 -20.41
N MET A 109 5.74 -15.02 -19.15
CA MET A 109 6.87 -14.21 -18.65
C MET A 109 7.11 -14.47 -17.17
N SER A 110 8.26 -14.00 -16.68
CA SER A 110 8.55 -14.11 -15.23
C SER A 110 7.63 -13.22 -14.40
N VAL A 111 7.43 -13.58 -13.13
CA VAL A 111 6.75 -12.75 -12.13
C VAL A 111 7.35 -11.34 -12.11
N LEU A 112 8.67 -11.22 -12.18
CA LEU A 112 9.36 -9.92 -12.22
C LEU A 112 8.92 -9.08 -13.42
N ASN A 113 8.91 -9.66 -14.63
CA ASN A 113 8.47 -8.93 -15.82
C ASN A 113 6.98 -8.56 -15.75
N MET A 114 6.17 -9.44 -15.16
CA MET A 114 4.75 -9.15 -14.93
C MET A 114 4.56 -7.98 -13.95
N LEU A 115 5.42 -7.87 -12.91
CA LEU A 115 5.44 -6.70 -12.01
C LEU A 115 5.86 -5.42 -12.75
N TYR A 116 6.78 -5.48 -13.71
CA TYR A 116 7.05 -4.33 -14.58
C TYR A 116 5.83 -3.95 -15.44
N CYS A 117 5.13 -4.93 -16.01
CA CYS A 117 3.87 -4.68 -16.74
C CYS A 117 2.77 -4.11 -15.84
N LEU A 118 2.73 -4.48 -14.56
CA LEU A 118 1.83 -3.93 -13.58
C LEU A 118 2.12 -2.45 -13.28
N LEU A 119 3.38 -2.11 -12.99
CA LEU A 119 3.74 -0.82 -12.38
C LEU A 119 4.09 0.26 -13.41
N VAL A 120 4.77 -0.06 -14.52
CA VAL A 120 5.24 0.94 -15.48
C VAL A 120 4.10 1.48 -16.35
N PRO A 121 3.38 0.66 -17.15
CA PRO A 121 2.22 1.10 -17.91
C PRO A 121 0.92 1.07 -17.09
N SER A 122 1.00 0.70 -15.81
CA SER A 122 -0.17 0.54 -14.96
C SER A 122 -1.16 -0.52 -15.46
N GLY A 123 -0.64 -1.68 -15.92
CA GLY A 123 -1.41 -2.73 -16.60
C GLY A 123 -2.37 -3.47 -15.69
N ASN A 124 -3.68 -3.39 -15.97
CA ASN A 124 -4.69 -4.17 -15.26
C ASN A 124 -4.72 -5.65 -15.72
N ASP A 125 -4.28 -5.92 -16.95
CA ASP A 125 -4.04 -7.27 -17.47
C ASP A 125 -2.95 -8.00 -16.67
N ALA A 126 -1.87 -7.30 -16.35
CA ALA A 126 -0.83 -7.82 -15.45
C ALA A 126 -1.36 -8.01 -14.02
N ALA A 127 -2.17 -7.06 -13.51
CA ALA A 127 -2.78 -7.18 -12.18
C ALA A 127 -3.68 -8.42 -12.08
N ALA A 128 -4.58 -8.63 -13.04
CA ALA A 128 -5.48 -9.78 -13.08
C ALA A 128 -4.70 -11.10 -13.18
N THR A 129 -3.69 -11.14 -14.05
CA THR A 129 -2.83 -12.33 -14.24
C THR A 129 -2.08 -12.67 -12.93
N LEU A 130 -1.47 -11.69 -12.27
CA LEU A 130 -0.77 -11.90 -11.01
C LEU A 130 -1.72 -12.34 -9.89
N ALA A 131 -2.92 -11.77 -9.83
CA ALA A 131 -3.93 -12.16 -8.86
C ALA A 131 -4.35 -13.63 -9.03
N GLU A 132 -4.59 -14.08 -10.26
CA GLU A 132 -4.90 -15.47 -10.53
C GLU A 132 -3.71 -16.40 -10.23
N TYR A 133 -2.51 -15.99 -10.56
CA TYR A 133 -1.29 -16.77 -10.29
C TYR A 133 -1.08 -17.00 -8.79
N VAL A 134 -1.23 -15.94 -7.98
CA VAL A 134 -0.94 -15.98 -6.53
C VAL A 134 -2.06 -16.64 -5.74
N ALA A 135 -3.33 -16.29 -6.03
CA ALA A 135 -4.49 -16.68 -5.22
C ALA A 135 -5.47 -17.62 -5.93
N GLY A 136 -5.24 -17.92 -7.20
CA GLY A 136 -6.11 -18.74 -8.03
C GLY A 136 -7.29 -17.98 -8.63
N ASN A 137 -7.70 -16.85 -8.06
CA ASN A 137 -8.69 -15.93 -8.63
C ASN A 137 -8.56 -14.53 -8.03
N GLN A 138 -9.24 -13.55 -8.65
CA GLN A 138 -9.16 -12.14 -8.25
C GLN A 138 -9.82 -11.88 -6.89
N GLU A 139 -10.92 -12.56 -6.56
CA GLU A 139 -11.66 -12.38 -5.30
C GLU A 139 -10.78 -12.73 -4.10
N LYS A 140 -10.13 -13.89 -4.12
CA LYS A 140 -9.20 -14.31 -3.06
C LYS A 140 -7.98 -13.41 -2.97
N PHE A 141 -7.51 -12.91 -4.11
CA PHE A 141 -6.40 -11.97 -4.10
C PHE A 141 -6.78 -10.64 -3.42
N VAL A 142 -7.99 -10.15 -3.66
CA VAL A 142 -8.52 -8.96 -2.97
C VAL A 142 -8.64 -9.20 -1.46
N GLU A 143 -9.02 -10.40 -1.02
CA GLU A 143 -9.00 -10.76 0.40
C GLU A 143 -7.56 -10.66 0.98
N MET A 144 -6.57 -11.17 0.26
CA MET A 144 -5.15 -11.05 0.67
C MET A 144 -4.70 -9.58 0.72
N MET A 145 -5.12 -8.75 -0.25
CA MET A 145 -4.83 -7.31 -0.23
C MET A 145 -5.45 -6.63 1.00
N ASN A 146 -6.70 -6.94 1.34
CA ASN A 146 -7.36 -6.40 2.52
C ASN A 146 -6.66 -6.83 3.82
N GLN A 147 -6.19 -8.06 3.90
CA GLN A 147 -5.39 -8.54 5.04
C GLN A 147 -4.04 -7.81 5.12
N CYS A 148 -3.38 -7.59 3.98
CA CYS A 148 -2.10 -6.89 3.92
C CYS A 148 -2.18 -5.45 4.42
N VAL A 149 -3.26 -4.73 4.11
CA VAL A 149 -3.42 -3.32 4.55
C VAL A 149 -3.98 -3.18 5.96
N ALA A 150 -4.47 -4.25 6.57
CA ALA A 150 -4.97 -4.27 7.95
C ALA A 150 -3.88 -4.63 8.97
N ALA A 151 -2.72 -5.11 8.52
CA ALA A 151 -1.59 -5.54 9.35
C ALA A 151 -0.67 -4.37 9.67
#